data_d695cde4173153bdb930a4571a7f5ce9
#
_entry.id   d695cde4173153bdb930a4571a7f5ce9
#
_cell.length_a   1.000
_cell.length_b   1.000
_cell.length_c   1.000
_cell.angle_alpha   90.00
_cell.angle_beta   90.00
_cell.angle_gamma   90.00
#
_symmetry.space_group_name_H-M   'P 1'
#
loop_
_entity.id
_entity.type
_entity.pdbx_description
1 polymer ?
#
loop_
_entity_poly.entity_id
_entity_poly.type
_entity_poly.pdbx_seq_one_letter_code
_entity_poly.pdbx_strand_id
1 'polypeptide(L)'
;MTFASSLRLSRLTLLATLLGLNLSAQAAPATVSFDTTPRAGQHQRQTIDMQAVMRMRLEAGPDATEEQRAKIAQTATQMSQTGPVKMALQMQQVMKVGMADTGGWLPVTVSVSNKSGTMEVGGRTTPLPKSKTGDLSFSARFNPKDFSFDVQQFDGGSPELKAAMGQQATAVIGEALQLYKALSQRPLKIGESVDVPFNMALPMPMPGSAGNMQSTVRYTLVRVANGVAHFDLAMDLKMDINTPLPRPAAAASAASAAGADAADAPPPMMQMVISGSGKGSSSLRLADRLQQASRLSMNMKMTMNGPDNGRMLMEMDMDMQSKGESLAKPAAKKKP
;
A
#
# COMPACT_ATOMS: atom_id res chain seq x y z
N MET A 1 -66.40 -54.64 -33.25
CA MET A 1 -66.26 -54.16 -31.87
C MET A 1 -64.80 -54.15 -31.51
N THR A 2 -64.32 -53.05 -31.26
CA THR A 2 -63.35 -52.36 -30.35
C THR A 2 -62.30 -51.60 -31.09
N PHE A 3 -62.60 -50.33 -31.26
CA PHE A 3 -61.67 -49.24 -31.51
C PHE A 3 -61.43 -48.53 -30.14
N ALA A 4 -60.31 -48.68 -29.56
CA ALA A 4 -59.81 -47.75 -28.50
C ALA A 4 -58.46 -48.15 -28.01
N SER A 5 -57.32 -47.82 -28.68
CA SER A 5 -55.96 -47.93 -28.12
C SER A 5 -54.87 -47.17 -28.91
N SER A 6 -55.16 -46.02 -29.54
CA SER A 6 -54.08 -45.31 -30.30
C SER A 6 -53.88 -43.82 -29.93
N LEU A 7 -54.35 -43.39 -28.76
CA LEU A 7 -54.27 -41.94 -28.41
C LEU A 7 -53.41 -41.61 -27.14
N ARG A 8 -52.58 -42.52 -26.66
CA ARG A 8 -51.73 -42.24 -25.45
C ARG A 8 -50.25 -42.15 -25.68
N LEU A 9 -49.74 -42.40 -26.89
CA LEU A 9 -48.25 -42.30 -27.13
C LEU A 9 -47.78 -40.96 -27.68
N SER A 10 -48.64 -40.08 -28.16
CA SER A 10 -48.22 -38.79 -28.76
C SER A 10 -48.06 -37.63 -27.76
N ARG A 11 -48.42 -37.79 -26.48
CA ARG A 11 -48.28 -36.73 -25.47
C ARG A 11 -47.02 -36.82 -24.63
N LEU A 12 -46.31 -37.94 -24.64
CA LEU A 12 -45.05 -38.11 -23.89
C LEU A 12 -43.81 -37.63 -24.66
N THR A 13 -43.87 -37.57 -25.97
CA THR A 13 -42.73 -37.11 -26.81
C THR A 13 -42.63 -35.60 -26.90
N LEU A 14 -43.71 -34.84 -26.66
CA LEU A 14 -43.67 -33.37 -26.68
C LEU A 14 -43.14 -32.73 -25.39
N LEU A 15 -43.18 -33.47 -24.28
CA LEU A 15 -42.65 -32.95 -23.00
C LEU A 15 -41.11 -33.13 -22.88
N ALA A 16 -40.52 -34.07 -23.58
CA ALA A 16 -39.09 -34.30 -23.57
C ALA A 16 -38.31 -33.31 -24.43
N THR A 17 -38.94 -32.71 -25.44
CA THR A 17 -38.32 -31.69 -26.31
C THR A 17 -38.30 -30.29 -25.70
N LEU A 18 -39.15 -29.98 -24.73
CA LEU A 18 -39.19 -28.69 -24.03
C LEU A 18 -38.20 -28.63 -22.83
N LEU A 19 -37.74 -29.75 -22.32
CA LEU A 19 -36.71 -29.82 -21.24
C LEU A 19 -35.28 -29.78 -21.80
N GLY A 20 -35.06 -29.98 -23.09
CA GLY A 20 -33.72 -30.00 -23.71
C GLY A 20 -33.22 -28.64 -24.19
N LEU A 21 -34.02 -27.58 -24.17
CA LEU A 21 -33.64 -26.25 -24.69
C LEU A 21 -33.26 -25.22 -23.61
N ASN A 22 -33.21 -25.61 -22.32
CA ASN A 22 -32.64 -24.78 -21.27
C ASN A 22 -31.14 -25.05 -21.03
N LEU A 23 -30.44 -25.62 -21.99
CA LEU A 23 -28.98 -25.62 -22.01
C LEU A 23 -28.50 -24.20 -22.31
N SER A 24 -28.59 -23.36 -21.24
CA SER A 24 -27.58 -22.35 -20.93
C SER A 24 -26.88 -21.80 -22.18
N ALA A 25 -27.46 -20.77 -22.76
CA ALA A 25 -26.62 -19.68 -23.21
C ALA A 25 -25.83 -19.21 -21.94
N GLN A 26 -24.75 -19.88 -21.62
CA GLN A 26 -23.71 -19.32 -20.77
C GLN A 26 -23.25 -18.08 -21.54
N ALA A 27 -23.88 -16.95 -21.23
CA ALA A 27 -23.43 -15.67 -21.71
C ALA A 27 -21.91 -15.64 -21.39
N ALA A 28 -21.12 -15.52 -22.45
CA ALA A 28 -19.67 -15.41 -22.29
C ALA A 28 -19.42 -14.42 -21.14
N PRO A 29 -18.56 -14.73 -20.18
CA PRO A 29 -18.37 -13.91 -18.99
C PRO A 29 -18.13 -12.46 -19.43
N ALA A 30 -19.02 -11.56 -19.02
CA ALA A 30 -19.01 -10.17 -19.45
C ALA A 30 -17.63 -9.57 -19.10
N THR A 31 -16.95 -9.06 -20.12
CA THR A 31 -15.68 -8.37 -19.96
C THR A 31 -15.97 -6.96 -19.45
N VAL A 32 -15.31 -6.55 -18.39
CA VAL A 32 -15.48 -5.23 -17.75
C VAL A 32 -14.27 -4.38 -18.03
N SER A 33 -14.48 -3.22 -18.62
CA SER A 33 -13.46 -2.18 -18.79
C SER A 33 -13.52 -1.22 -17.61
N PHE A 34 -12.36 -0.87 -17.08
CA PHE A 34 -12.22 0.03 -15.96
C PHE A 34 -11.64 1.36 -16.47
N ASP A 35 -12.36 2.44 -16.27
CA ASP A 35 -11.80 3.77 -16.44
C ASP A 35 -11.50 4.33 -15.05
N THR A 36 -10.22 4.31 -14.68
CA THR A 36 -9.72 4.75 -13.37
C THR A 36 -9.16 6.17 -13.40
N THR A 37 -9.22 6.86 -14.56
CA THR A 37 -8.73 8.24 -14.66
C THR A 37 -9.53 9.18 -13.79
N PRO A 38 -8.91 10.12 -13.05
CA PRO A 38 -9.62 11.16 -12.33
C PRO A 38 -10.52 11.97 -13.27
N ARG A 39 -11.69 12.38 -12.79
CA ARG A 39 -12.63 13.23 -13.56
C ARG A 39 -12.57 14.66 -13.10
N ALA A 40 -12.66 15.58 -14.05
CA ALA A 40 -12.79 17.00 -13.75
C ALA A 40 -13.96 17.27 -12.78
N GLY A 41 -13.69 18.04 -11.73
CA GLY A 41 -14.65 18.36 -10.68
C GLY A 41 -14.88 17.25 -9.64
N GLN A 42 -14.14 16.14 -9.71
CA GLN A 42 -14.21 15.06 -8.72
C GLN A 42 -13.71 15.57 -7.36
N HIS A 43 -14.47 15.24 -6.31
CA HIS A 43 -14.11 15.57 -4.92
C HIS A 43 -14.44 14.37 -4.06
N GLN A 44 -13.42 13.74 -3.48
CA GLN A 44 -13.51 12.48 -2.75
C GLN A 44 -12.83 12.60 -1.41
N ARG A 45 -13.35 11.87 -0.43
CA ARG A 45 -12.75 11.66 0.88
C ARG A 45 -12.54 10.16 1.08
N GLN A 46 -11.42 9.80 1.63
CA GLN A 46 -11.11 8.45 2.06
C GLN A 46 -10.71 8.47 3.54
N THR A 47 -11.37 7.68 4.35
CA THR A 47 -10.97 7.44 5.74
C THR A 47 -10.23 6.12 5.77
N ILE A 48 -9.08 6.09 6.42
CA ILE A 48 -8.19 4.94 6.50
C ILE A 48 -7.97 4.65 7.98
N ASP A 49 -8.36 3.46 8.41
CA ASP A 49 -8.09 2.92 9.73
C ASP A 49 -7.00 1.87 9.61
N MET A 50 -5.94 2.00 10.39
CA MET A 50 -4.80 1.10 10.40
C MET A 50 -4.55 0.61 11.82
N GLN A 51 -4.34 -0.68 11.96
CA GLN A 51 -3.87 -1.32 13.18
C GLN A 51 -2.61 -2.11 12.86
N ALA A 52 -1.62 -2.02 13.72
CA ALA A 52 -0.39 -2.77 13.58
C ALA A 52 0.03 -3.35 14.93
N VAL A 53 0.53 -4.58 14.90
CA VAL A 53 1.14 -5.27 16.04
C VAL A 53 2.55 -5.65 15.66
N MET A 54 3.51 -5.10 16.36
CA MET A 54 4.93 -5.31 16.10
C MET A 54 5.56 -6.09 17.25
N ARG A 55 6.27 -7.16 16.90
CA ARG A 55 7.04 -8.00 17.82
C ARG A 55 8.51 -7.92 17.44
N MET A 56 9.35 -7.68 18.41
CA MET A 56 10.79 -7.56 18.21
C MET A 56 11.50 -8.65 18.99
N ARG A 57 12.53 -9.25 18.39
CA ARG A 57 13.44 -10.22 19.02
C ARG A 57 14.87 -9.82 18.67
N LEU A 58 15.76 -10.01 19.61
CA LEU A 58 17.18 -9.80 19.41
C LEU A 58 17.88 -11.16 19.58
N GLU A 59 18.66 -11.56 18.58
CA GLU A 59 19.39 -12.83 18.55
C GLU A 59 20.86 -12.56 18.29
N ALA A 60 21.74 -13.43 18.78
CA ALA A 60 23.15 -13.37 18.43
C ALA A 60 23.35 -13.91 17.01
N GLY A 61 24.10 -13.20 16.19
CA GLY A 61 24.54 -13.67 14.89
C GLY A 61 25.48 -14.88 14.99
N PRO A 62 25.72 -15.57 13.86
CA PRO A 62 26.57 -16.78 13.87
C PRO A 62 27.99 -16.53 14.35
N ASP A 63 28.54 -15.35 14.06
CA ASP A 63 29.92 -14.96 14.36
C ASP A 63 30.07 -14.24 15.71
N ALA A 64 29.02 -14.21 16.54
CA ALA A 64 29.07 -13.55 17.85
C ALA A 64 29.95 -14.33 18.83
N THR A 65 30.84 -13.61 19.53
CA THR A 65 31.63 -14.17 20.63
C THR A 65 30.75 -14.54 21.82
N GLU A 66 31.26 -15.33 22.76
CA GLU A 66 30.53 -15.73 23.98
C GLU A 66 30.09 -14.51 24.80
N GLU A 67 30.98 -13.52 24.94
CA GLU A 67 30.68 -12.25 25.63
C GLU A 67 29.56 -11.46 24.93
N GLN A 68 29.60 -11.37 23.59
CA GLN A 68 28.55 -10.73 22.80
C GLN A 68 27.23 -11.45 22.94
N ARG A 69 27.24 -12.79 22.92
CA ARG A 69 26.03 -13.61 23.12
C ARG A 69 25.39 -13.37 24.48
N ALA A 70 26.22 -13.28 25.55
CA ALA A 70 25.73 -12.98 26.89
C ALA A 70 25.07 -11.60 26.98
N LYS A 71 25.70 -10.55 26.42
CA LYS A 71 25.13 -9.20 26.37
C LYS A 71 23.84 -9.15 25.56
N ILE A 72 23.81 -9.79 24.40
CA ILE A 72 22.64 -9.87 23.53
C ILE A 72 21.50 -10.59 24.25
N ALA A 73 21.76 -11.71 24.93
CA ALA A 73 20.74 -12.44 25.69
C ALA A 73 20.14 -11.60 26.82
N GLN A 74 20.97 -10.83 27.53
CA GLN A 74 20.49 -9.90 28.56
C GLN A 74 19.56 -8.83 27.96
N THR A 75 19.96 -8.19 26.86
CA THR A 75 19.16 -7.19 26.16
C THR A 75 17.87 -7.80 25.60
N ALA A 76 17.94 -9.00 25.01
CA ALA A 76 16.76 -9.72 24.51
C ALA A 76 15.75 -10.03 25.61
N THR A 77 16.23 -10.39 26.81
CA THR A 77 15.37 -10.60 27.97
C THR A 77 14.65 -9.30 28.38
N GLN A 78 15.33 -8.17 28.40
CA GLN A 78 14.73 -6.87 28.71
C GLN A 78 13.70 -6.46 27.64
N MET A 79 14.01 -6.67 26.35
CA MET A 79 13.08 -6.39 25.26
C MET A 79 11.82 -7.27 25.33
N SER A 80 11.96 -8.54 25.67
CA SER A 80 10.83 -9.46 25.79
C SER A 80 9.85 -9.06 26.89
N GLN A 81 10.31 -8.41 27.96
CA GLN A 81 9.45 -7.89 29.03
C GLN A 81 8.57 -6.72 28.58
N THR A 82 8.97 -6.01 27.53
CA THR A 82 8.18 -4.88 26.98
C THR A 82 6.94 -5.37 26.23
N GLY A 83 6.96 -6.61 25.77
CA GLY A 83 5.86 -7.20 24.98
C GLY A 83 5.73 -6.57 23.58
N PRO A 84 4.64 -6.91 22.86
CA PRO A 84 4.41 -6.35 21.54
C PRO A 84 4.05 -4.87 21.61
N VAL A 85 4.51 -4.12 20.62
CA VAL A 85 4.07 -2.73 20.38
C VAL A 85 2.83 -2.78 19.49
N LYS A 86 1.73 -2.20 19.97
CA LYS A 86 0.50 -2.07 19.18
C LYS A 86 0.29 -0.62 18.79
N MET A 87 -0.13 -0.40 17.57
CA MET A 87 -0.42 0.93 17.02
C MET A 87 -1.79 0.91 16.36
N ALA A 88 -2.58 1.94 16.63
CA ALA A 88 -3.81 2.20 15.90
C ALA A 88 -3.75 3.64 15.38
N LEU A 89 -4.11 3.83 14.11
CA LEU A 89 -4.05 5.13 13.45
C LEU A 89 -5.28 5.30 12.56
N GLN A 90 -5.91 6.47 12.64
CA GLN A 90 -6.95 6.89 11.72
C GLN A 90 -6.48 8.10 10.94
N MET A 91 -6.53 7.98 9.62
CA MET A 91 -6.16 9.04 8.69
C MET A 91 -7.35 9.39 7.80
N GLN A 92 -7.35 10.62 7.31
CA GLN A 92 -8.30 11.09 6.32
C GLN A 92 -7.53 11.68 5.14
N GLN A 93 -7.86 11.20 3.96
CA GLN A 93 -7.36 11.75 2.71
C GLN A 93 -8.50 12.44 1.96
N VAL A 94 -8.26 13.62 1.45
CA VAL A 94 -9.20 14.35 0.59
C VAL A 94 -8.53 14.64 -0.73
N MET A 95 -9.16 14.22 -1.83
CA MET A 95 -8.72 14.49 -3.19
C MET A 95 -9.70 15.42 -3.89
N LYS A 96 -9.19 16.46 -4.54
CA LYS A 96 -9.94 17.37 -5.41
C LYS A 96 -9.31 17.40 -6.79
N VAL A 97 -10.14 17.29 -7.82
CA VAL A 97 -9.72 17.37 -9.22
C VAL A 97 -10.35 18.62 -9.83
N GLY A 98 -9.53 19.52 -10.34
CA GLY A 98 -9.98 20.74 -11.02
C GLY A 98 -10.49 20.48 -12.44
N MET A 99 -10.84 21.53 -13.14
CA MET A 99 -11.16 21.50 -14.57
C MET A 99 -9.87 21.35 -15.37
N ALA A 100 -9.95 20.68 -16.51
CA ALA A 100 -8.80 20.57 -17.40
C ALA A 100 -8.31 21.94 -17.85
N ASP A 101 -7.00 22.14 -17.89
CA ASP A 101 -6.38 23.30 -18.50
C ASP A 101 -6.37 23.19 -20.04
N THR A 102 -5.82 24.22 -20.72
CA THR A 102 -5.72 24.26 -22.19
C THR A 102 -4.89 23.13 -22.79
N GLY A 103 -3.98 22.52 -22.01
CA GLY A 103 -3.19 21.36 -22.41
C GLY A 103 -3.87 20.01 -22.11
N GLY A 104 -5.07 20.03 -21.51
CA GLY A 104 -5.82 18.83 -21.12
C GLY A 104 -5.36 18.23 -19.79
N TRP A 105 -4.49 18.89 -19.04
CA TRP A 105 -4.06 18.47 -17.74
C TRP A 105 -5.11 18.78 -16.67
N LEU A 106 -5.31 17.86 -15.74
CA LEU A 106 -6.22 18.02 -14.62
C LEU A 106 -5.43 18.45 -13.37
N PRO A 107 -5.70 19.64 -12.80
CA PRO A 107 -5.16 20.00 -11.50
C PRO A 107 -5.71 19.07 -10.43
N VAL A 108 -4.83 18.49 -9.62
CA VAL A 108 -5.19 17.59 -8.53
C VAL A 108 -4.60 18.12 -7.23
N THR A 109 -5.41 18.21 -6.20
CA THR A 109 -4.94 18.49 -4.84
C THR A 109 -5.29 17.34 -3.93
N VAL A 110 -4.31 16.85 -3.18
CA VAL A 110 -4.50 15.80 -2.17
C VAL A 110 -4.06 16.36 -0.84
N SER A 111 -4.88 16.19 0.18
CA SER A 111 -4.54 16.49 1.56
C SER A 111 -4.74 15.25 2.43
N VAL A 112 -3.80 15.02 3.34
CA VAL A 112 -3.81 13.91 4.29
C VAL A 112 -3.70 14.46 5.70
N SER A 113 -4.61 14.06 6.57
CA SER A 113 -4.64 14.47 7.97
C SER A 113 -4.76 13.26 8.89
N ASN A 114 -4.01 13.28 9.98
CA ASN A 114 -4.15 12.32 11.07
C ASN A 114 -5.32 12.75 11.97
N LYS A 115 -6.33 11.90 12.10
CA LYS A 115 -7.51 12.18 12.95
C LYS A 115 -7.30 11.72 14.38
N SER A 116 -6.74 10.53 14.56
CA SER A 116 -6.41 9.96 15.85
C SER A 116 -5.30 8.93 15.71
N GLY A 117 -4.58 8.69 16.79
CA GLY A 117 -3.60 7.64 16.84
C GLY A 117 -3.28 7.27 18.28
N THR A 118 -3.00 6.00 18.53
CA THR A 118 -2.58 5.46 19.82
C THR A 118 -1.44 4.48 19.61
N MET A 119 -0.56 4.42 20.61
CA MET A 119 0.49 3.41 20.69
C MET A 119 0.42 2.76 22.08
N GLU A 120 0.44 1.44 22.11
CA GLU A 120 0.50 0.63 23.33
C GLU A 120 1.84 -0.07 23.43
N VAL A 121 2.54 0.14 24.55
CA VAL A 121 3.83 -0.49 24.85
C VAL A 121 3.78 -0.94 26.31
N GLY A 122 4.07 -2.21 26.58
CA GLY A 122 4.06 -2.74 27.96
C GLY A 122 2.71 -2.62 28.65
N GLY A 123 1.59 -2.72 27.90
CA GLY A 123 0.24 -2.57 28.40
C GLY A 123 -0.20 -1.11 28.68
N ARG A 124 0.67 -0.13 28.40
CA ARG A 124 0.35 1.31 28.53
C ARG A 124 0.00 1.89 27.18
N THR A 125 -1.19 2.43 27.05
CA THR A 125 -1.65 3.12 25.85
C THR A 125 -1.37 4.61 25.98
N THR A 126 -0.66 5.16 24.98
CA THR A 126 -0.36 6.58 24.84
C THR A 126 -0.97 7.13 23.56
N PRO A 127 -1.63 8.29 23.58
CA PRO A 127 -2.03 8.94 22.34
C PRO A 127 -0.77 9.31 21.51
N LEU A 128 -0.82 9.06 20.23
CA LEU A 128 0.21 9.59 19.33
C LEU A 128 0.06 11.12 19.26
N PRO A 129 1.15 11.87 19.36
CA PRO A 129 1.08 13.31 19.26
C PRO A 129 0.48 13.71 17.92
N LYS A 130 -0.46 14.64 17.94
CA LYS A 130 -0.90 15.28 16.70
C LYS A 130 0.30 15.94 16.05
N SER A 131 0.48 15.72 14.76
CA SER A 131 1.60 16.33 14.05
C SER A 131 1.60 17.84 14.27
N LYS A 132 2.68 18.37 14.86
CA LYS A 132 2.87 19.82 15.01
C LYS A 132 3.04 20.52 13.66
N THR A 133 3.38 19.78 12.63
CA THR A 133 3.61 20.26 11.27
C THR A 133 2.34 20.36 10.42
N GLY A 134 1.18 20.04 11.02
CA GLY A 134 -0.11 20.15 10.33
C GLY A 134 -0.40 19.00 9.37
N ASP A 135 -1.46 19.17 8.59
CA ASP A 135 -1.85 18.24 7.54
C ASP A 135 -0.85 18.32 6.37
N LEU A 136 -0.57 17.16 5.77
CA LEU A 136 0.21 17.10 4.55
C LEU A 136 -0.70 17.39 3.36
N SER A 137 -0.25 18.21 2.45
CA SER A 137 -0.95 18.37 1.17
C SER A 137 0.02 18.53 0.01
N PHE A 138 -0.39 18.09 -1.15
CA PHE A 138 0.32 18.38 -2.37
C PHE A 138 -0.66 18.80 -3.48
N SER A 139 -0.19 19.65 -4.37
CA SER A 139 -0.85 19.99 -5.62
C SER A 139 -0.03 19.46 -6.79
N ALA A 140 -0.73 18.97 -7.79
CA ALA A 140 -0.13 18.33 -8.94
C ALA A 140 -1.00 18.50 -10.17
N ARG A 141 -0.46 18.18 -11.34
CA ARG A 141 -1.22 18.04 -12.59
C ARG A 141 -1.18 16.60 -13.05
N PHE A 142 -2.30 16.10 -13.48
CA PHE A 142 -2.46 14.75 -14.01
C PHE A 142 -2.89 14.80 -15.47
N ASN A 143 -2.20 14.07 -16.33
CA ASN A 143 -2.57 13.90 -17.73
C ASN A 143 -3.34 12.59 -17.91
N PRO A 144 -4.65 12.63 -18.25
CA PRO A 144 -5.45 11.41 -18.40
C PRO A 144 -5.11 10.58 -19.64
N LYS A 145 -4.35 11.11 -20.60
CA LYS A 145 -4.00 10.42 -21.86
C LYS A 145 -2.89 9.39 -21.67
N ASP A 146 -1.88 9.71 -20.88
CA ASP A 146 -0.68 8.91 -20.67
C ASP A 146 -0.43 8.51 -19.21
N PHE A 147 -1.28 8.99 -18.30
CA PHE A 147 -1.13 8.83 -16.84
C PHE A 147 0.12 9.50 -16.27
N SER A 148 0.67 10.49 -16.98
CA SER A 148 1.75 11.29 -16.42
C SER A 148 1.25 12.19 -15.29
N PHE A 149 2.15 12.44 -14.35
CA PHE A 149 1.86 13.20 -13.13
C PHE A 149 3.02 14.15 -12.85
N ASP A 150 2.69 15.41 -12.54
CA ASP A 150 3.65 16.46 -12.29
C ASP A 150 3.31 17.16 -10.97
N VAL A 151 4.15 16.93 -9.93
CA VAL A 151 3.98 17.54 -8.62
C VAL A 151 4.44 19.01 -8.70
N GLN A 152 3.53 19.92 -8.39
CA GLN A 152 3.77 21.35 -8.44
C GLN A 152 4.20 21.92 -7.08
N GLN A 153 3.59 21.45 -6.01
CA GLN A 153 3.80 21.97 -4.67
C GLN A 153 3.54 20.90 -3.62
N PHE A 154 4.34 20.92 -2.57
CA PHE A 154 4.16 20.09 -1.38
C PHE A 154 4.14 20.98 -0.13
N ASP A 155 3.06 20.91 0.65
CA ASP A 155 2.84 21.69 1.85
C ASP A 155 2.66 20.81 3.08
N GLY A 156 3.04 21.31 4.24
CA GLY A 156 3.01 20.57 5.50
C GLY A 156 4.26 19.71 5.71
N GLY A 157 4.33 18.99 6.82
CA GLY A 157 5.48 18.18 7.20
C GLY A 157 6.67 18.99 7.74
N SER A 158 7.72 18.28 8.16
CA SER A 158 8.98 18.90 8.57
C SER A 158 9.76 19.38 7.33
N PRO A 159 10.73 20.32 7.50
CA PRO A 159 11.61 20.76 6.41
C PRO A 159 12.35 19.59 5.74
N GLU A 160 12.80 18.60 6.54
CA GLU A 160 13.50 17.42 6.06
C GLU A 160 12.57 16.53 5.23
N LEU A 161 11.32 16.35 5.67
CA LEU A 161 10.31 15.59 4.92
C LEU A 161 9.96 16.30 3.60
N LYS A 162 9.83 17.63 3.61
CA LYS A 162 9.62 18.42 2.38
C LYS A 162 10.75 18.23 1.39
N ALA A 163 12.00 18.30 1.84
CA ALA A 163 13.16 18.12 0.97
C ALA A 163 13.21 16.70 0.38
N ALA A 164 12.97 15.68 1.21
CA ALA A 164 12.97 14.29 0.77
C ALA A 164 11.81 14.00 -0.21
N MET A 165 10.61 14.47 0.10
CA MET A 165 9.42 14.27 -0.76
C MET A 165 9.50 15.10 -2.06
N GLY A 166 10.04 16.32 -2.01
CA GLY A 166 10.14 17.18 -3.18
C GLY A 166 10.97 16.57 -4.32
N GLN A 167 12.02 15.83 -4.00
CA GLN A 167 12.86 15.16 -5.00
C GLN A 167 12.24 13.87 -5.56
N GLN A 168 11.40 13.19 -4.79
CA GLN A 168 10.95 11.84 -5.12
C GLN A 168 9.42 11.69 -5.24
N ALA A 169 8.65 12.74 -4.87
CA ALA A 169 7.19 12.66 -4.90
C ALA A 169 6.65 12.23 -6.26
N THR A 170 7.23 12.73 -7.35
CA THR A 170 6.81 12.37 -8.72
C THR A 170 7.02 10.87 -8.99
N ALA A 171 8.15 10.30 -8.54
CA ALA A 171 8.44 8.88 -8.73
C ALA A 171 7.49 8.00 -7.87
N VAL A 172 7.32 8.34 -6.59
CA VAL A 172 6.43 7.61 -5.66
C VAL A 172 4.99 7.62 -6.15
N ILE A 173 4.48 8.78 -6.54
CA ILE A 173 3.11 8.92 -7.04
C ILE A 173 2.97 8.28 -8.43
N GLY A 174 3.99 8.41 -9.28
CA GLY A 174 4.03 7.78 -10.58
C GLY A 174 3.89 6.27 -10.49
N GLU A 175 4.62 5.62 -9.58
CA GLU A 175 4.48 4.19 -9.33
C GLU A 175 3.09 3.82 -8.80
N ALA A 176 2.52 4.60 -7.87
CA ALA A 176 1.16 4.38 -7.38
C ALA A 176 0.11 4.49 -8.50
N LEU A 177 0.33 5.33 -9.50
CA LEU A 177 -0.54 5.47 -10.67
C LEU A 177 -0.45 4.29 -11.65
N GLN A 178 0.61 3.47 -11.60
CA GLN A 178 0.73 2.28 -12.46
C GLN A 178 -0.43 1.30 -12.24
N LEU A 179 -0.94 1.19 -11.00
CA LEU A 179 -2.13 0.41 -10.71
C LEU A 179 -3.34 0.90 -11.52
N TYR A 180 -3.61 2.20 -11.45
CA TYR A 180 -4.76 2.78 -12.17
C TYR A 180 -4.60 2.64 -13.67
N LYS A 181 -3.39 2.81 -14.19
CA LYS A 181 -3.05 2.59 -15.59
C LYS A 181 -3.27 1.13 -16.00
N ALA A 182 -2.77 0.18 -15.23
CA ALA A 182 -2.92 -1.25 -15.52
C ALA A 182 -4.39 -1.68 -15.58
N LEU A 183 -5.22 -1.22 -14.63
CA LEU A 183 -6.66 -1.48 -14.63
C LEU A 183 -7.39 -0.80 -15.80
N SER A 184 -7.00 0.42 -16.18
CA SER A 184 -7.62 1.15 -17.30
C SER A 184 -7.30 0.55 -18.67
N GLN A 185 -6.12 -0.04 -18.81
CA GLN A 185 -5.65 -0.58 -20.09
C GLN A 185 -6.08 -2.02 -20.36
N ARG A 186 -6.53 -2.75 -19.34
CA ARG A 186 -6.86 -4.17 -19.45
C ARG A 186 -8.29 -4.45 -18.99
N PRO A 187 -9.21 -4.68 -19.90
CA PRO A 187 -10.53 -5.22 -19.55
C PRO A 187 -10.37 -6.60 -18.91
N LEU A 188 -11.12 -6.86 -17.83
CA LEU A 188 -11.09 -8.13 -17.11
C LEU A 188 -12.42 -8.84 -17.18
N LYS A 189 -12.38 -10.16 -17.26
CA LYS A 189 -13.51 -11.03 -16.99
C LYS A 189 -13.53 -11.40 -15.51
N ILE A 190 -14.69 -11.81 -15.01
CA ILE A 190 -14.80 -12.35 -13.66
C ILE A 190 -13.88 -13.56 -13.54
N GLY A 191 -13.07 -13.60 -12.48
CA GLY A 191 -12.02 -14.58 -12.23
C GLY A 191 -10.64 -14.22 -12.82
N GLU A 192 -10.53 -13.25 -13.72
CA GLU A 192 -9.26 -12.81 -14.26
C GLU A 192 -8.54 -11.86 -13.29
N SER A 193 -7.21 -11.87 -13.39
CA SER A 193 -6.32 -11.07 -12.53
C SER A 193 -5.43 -10.15 -13.38
N VAL A 194 -5.03 -9.05 -12.77
CA VAL A 194 -3.95 -8.18 -13.23
C VAL A 194 -2.92 -8.05 -12.13
N ASP A 195 -1.66 -8.27 -12.49
CA ASP A 195 -0.51 -8.06 -11.61
C ASP A 195 0.05 -6.66 -11.86
N VAL A 196 0.19 -5.90 -10.80
CA VAL A 196 0.76 -4.56 -10.85
C VAL A 196 2.07 -4.58 -10.07
N PRO A 197 3.21 -4.57 -10.77
CA PRO A 197 4.49 -4.41 -10.12
C PRO A 197 4.62 -2.99 -9.59
N PHE A 198 5.22 -2.88 -8.42
CA PHE A 198 5.49 -1.62 -7.76
C PHE A 198 6.94 -1.63 -7.29
N ASN A 199 7.77 -0.84 -7.94
CA ASN A 199 9.19 -0.74 -7.65
C ASN A 199 9.50 0.69 -7.25
N MET A 200 9.97 0.90 -6.03
CA MET A 200 10.24 2.23 -5.53
C MET A 200 11.62 2.29 -4.86
N ALA A 201 12.43 3.25 -5.30
CA ALA A 201 13.60 3.65 -4.56
C ALA A 201 13.14 4.55 -3.39
N LEU A 202 13.41 4.12 -2.18
CA LEU A 202 13.05 4.89 -0.98
C LEU A 202 14.17 5.87 -0.62
N PRO A 203 13.82 7.15 -0.39
CA PRO A 203 14.78 8.10 0.15
C PRO A 203 15.10 7.70 1.59
N MET A 204 16.36 7.48 1.85
CA MET A 204 16.80 7.22 3.20
C MET A 204 17.35 8.54 3.80
N PRO A 205 17.06 8.82 5.07
CA PRO A 205 17.47 10.07 5.71
C PRO A 205 18.99 10.19 5.94
N MET A 206 19.75 9.14 5.63
CA MET A 206 21.20 9.11 5.82
C MET A 206 21.95 9.14 4.48
N PRO A 207 22.97 9.98 4.31
CA PRO A 207 23.79 10.02 3.11
C PRO A 207 24.42 8.65 2.80
N GLY A 208 24.38 8.23 1.55
CA GLY A 208 24.91 6.93 1.11
C GLY A 208 24.01 5.72 1.38
N SER A 209 22.84 5.92 1.97
CA SER A 209 21.85 4.87 2.15
C SER A 209 20.95 4.74 0.93
N ALA A 210 20.69 3.52 0.51
CA ALA A 210 19.77 3.20 -0.58
C ALA A 210 18.77 2.14 -0.11
N GLY A 211 17.49 2.39 -0.35
CA GLY A 211 16.42 1.41 -0.16
C GLY A 211 15.75 1.12 -1.50
N ASN A 212 15.59 -0.15 -1.82
CA ASN A 212 14.85 -0.58 -3.00
C ASN A 212 13.69 -1.45 -2.56
N MET A 213 12.47 -0.96 -2.75
CA MET A 213 11.24 -1.69 -2.48
C MET A 213 10.70 -2.29 -3.77
N GLN A 214 10.48 -3.59 -3.75
CA GLN A 214 9.82 -4.34 -4.80
C GLN A 214 8.54 -4.95 -4.25
N SER A 215 7.44 -4.69 -4.90
CA SER A 215 6.15 -5.25 -4.54
C SER A 215 5.38 -5.62 -5.79
N THR A 216 4.56 -6.65 -5.69
CA THR A 216 3.57 -6.98 -6.72
C THR A 216 2.22 -7.07 -6.05
N VAL A 217 1.26 -6.33 -6.56
CA VAL A 217 -0.12 -6.39 -6.12
C VAL A 217 -0.95 -7.04 -7.22
N ARG A 218 -1.56 -8.17 -6.91
CA ARG A 218 -2.51 -8.87 -7.80
C ARG A 218 -3.91 -8.47 -7.46
N TYR A 219 -4.64 -8.00 -8.47
CA TYR A 219 -6.07 -7.71 -8.41
C TYR A 219 -6.83 -8.76 -9.19
N THR A 220 -7.69 -9.54 -8.54
CA THR A 220 -8.57 -10.52 -9.19
C THR A 220 -10.00 -10.00 -9.17
N LEU A 221 -10.62 -9.83 -10.34
CA LEU A 221 -12.02 -9.41 -10.43
C LEU A 221 -12.93 -10.55 -9.99
N VAL A 222 -13.58 -10.41 -8.84
CA VAL A 222 -14.45 -11.46 -8.27
C VAL A 222 -15.87 -11.35 -8.83
N ARG A 223 -16.41 -10.13 -8.88
CA ARG A 223 -17.78 -9.89 -9.34
C ARG A 223 -17.99 -8.42 -9.69
N VAL A 224 -19.01 -8.16 -10.47
CA VAL A 224 -19.60 -6.82 -10.65
C VAL A 224 -21.07 -6.88 -10.28
N ALA A 225 -21.46 -6.05 -9.34
CA ALA A 225 -22.85 -5.99 -8.87
C ALA A 225 -23.24 -4.53 -8.60
N ASN A 226 -24.41 -4.12 -9.07
CA ASN A 226 -24.94 -2.77 -8.87
C ASN A 226 -23.97 -1.63 -9.27
N GLY A 227 -23.22 -1.82 -10.35
CA GLY A 227 -22.23 -0.84 -10.81
C GLY A 227 -20.97 -0.76 -9.96
N VAL A 228 -20.73 -1.75 -9.09
CA VAL A 228 -19.54 -1.85 -8.25
C VAL A 228 -18.75 -3.10 -8.64
N ALA A 229 -17.48 -2.93 -8.97
CA ALA A 229 -16.53 -4.01 -9.18
C ALA A 229 -15.88 -4.38 -7.85
N HIS A 230 -15.82 -5.68 -7.55
CA HIS A 230 -15.21 -6.23 -6.34
C HIS A 230 -13.97 -7.03 -6.73
N PHE A 231 -12.88 -6.77 -6.04
CA PHE A 231 -11.59 -7.40 -6.27
C PHE A 231 -11.11 -8.11 -5.01
N ASP A 232 -10.51 -9.28 -5.19
CA ASP A 232 -9.59 -9.84 -4.21
C ASP A 232 -8.19 -9.31 -4.49
N LEU A 233 -7.45 -9.07 -3.41
CA LEU A 233 -6.09 -8.54 -3.42
C LEU A 233 -5.13 -9.58 -2.87
N ALA A 234 -4.00 -9.76 -3.54
CA ALA A 234 -2.84 -10.45 -2.99
C ALA A 234 -1.61 -9.56 -3.23
N MET A 235 -0.74 -9.48 -2.24
CA MET A 235 0.45 -8.62 -2.31
C MET A 235 1.66 -9.39 -1.78
N ASP A 236 2.77 -9.25 -2.48
CA ASP A 236 4.10 -9.65 -2.04
C ASP A 236 5.00 -8.43 -2.01
N LEU A 237 5.78 -8.31 -0.93
CA LEU A 237 6.69 -7.20 -0.68
C LEU A 237 8.07 -7.71 -0.38
N LYS A 238 9.09 -7.12 -1.01
CA LYS A 238 10.50 -7.27 -0.65
C LYS A 238 11.15 -5.90 -0.63
N MET A 239 12.02 -5.68 0.35
CA MET A 239 12.79 -4.45 0.47
C MET A 239 14.16 -4.78 1.02
N ASP A 240 15.18 -4.30 0.34
CA ASP A 240 16.58 -4.40 0.77
C ASP A 240 17.09 -2.98 1.01
N ILE A 241 17.60 -2.73 2.20
CA ILE A 241 18.16 -1.45 2.60
C ILE A 241 19.58 -1.67 3.08
N ASN A 242 20.51 -0.97 2.46
CA ASN A 242 21.91 -0.93 2.86
C ASN A 242 22.25 0.48 3.33
N THR A 243 22.71 0.59 4.57
CA THR A 243 22.99 1.88 5.20
C THR A 243 24.38 1.86 5.80
N PRO A 244 25.26 2.80 5.44
CA PRO A 244 26.55 2.95 6.12
C PRO A 244 26.32 3.38 7.56
N LEU A 245 26.95 2.69 8.51
CA LEU A 245 26.90 3.07 9.92
C LEU A 245 27.83 4.26 10.15
N PRO A 246 27.38 5.29 10.90
CA PRO A 246 28.28 6.35 11.34
C PRO A 246 29.44 5.75 12.14
N ARG A 247 30.69 6.10 11.80
CA ARG A 247 31.82 5.72 12.63
C ARG A 247 31.68 6.40 13.99
N PRO A 248 31.75 5.68 15.10
CA PRO A 248 31.81 6.30 16.42
C PRO A 248 32.96 7.32 16.49
N ALA A 249 32.71 8.49 17.01
CA ALA A 249 33.75 9.53 17.14
C ALA A 249 35.02 9.05 17.85
N ALA A 250 34.90 8.11 18.80
CA ALA A 250 36.01 7.44 19.44
C ALA A 250 36.84 6.58 18.48
N ALA A 251 36.23 5.93 17.52
CA ALA A 251 36.95 5.13 16.52
C ALA A 251 37.65 6.02 15.47
N ALA A 252 37.08 7.20 15.17
CA ALA A 252 37.73 8.19 14.32
C ALA A 252 39.01 8.75 14.98
N SER A 253 39.01 8.97 16.30
CA SER A 253 40.18 9.41 17.08
C SER A 253 41.25 8.33 17.20
N ALA A 254 40.84 7.05 17.35
CA ALA A 254 41.75 5.91 17.38
C ALA A 254 42.42 5.63 16.02
N ALA A 255 41.66 5.81 14.94
CA ALA A 255 42.17 5.66 13.56
C ALA A 255 43.18 6.74 13.20
N SER A 256 43.04 7.96 13.73
CA SER A 256 44.03 9.04 13.59
C SER A 256 45.35 8.74 14.34
N ALA A 257 45.30 7.92 15.39
CA ALA A 257 46.46 7.49 16.15
C ALA A 257 47.17 6.25 15.58
N ALA A 258 46.47 5.44 14.78
CA ALA A 258 46.95 4.15 14.24
C ALA A 258 47.57 4.21 12.83
N GLY A 259 47.65 5.40 12.19
CA GLY A 259 48.23 5.57 10.86
C GLY A 259 47.23 5.50 9.73
N ALA A 260 47.64 5.94 8.54
CA ALA A 260 46.77 6.22 7.39
C ALA A 260 45.97 5.02 6.85
N ASP A 261 46.39 3.78 7.10
CA ASP A 261 45.74 2.58 6.57
C ASP A 261 44.37 2.25 7.23
N ALA A 262 44.12 2.72 8.44
CA ALA A 262 42.86 2.51 9.13
C ALA A 262 41.77 3.52 8.71
N ALA A 263 42.15 4.61 8.07
CA ALA A 263 41.20 5.64 7.59
C ALA A 263 40.49 5.24 6.31
N ASP A 264 41.05 4.37 5.46
CA ASP A 264 40.53 3.96 4.17
C ASP A 264 39.60 2.73 4.24
N ALA A 265 39.43 2.09 5.39
CA ALA A 265 38.49 0.99 5.52
C ALA A 265 37.07 1.49 5.29
N PRO A 266 36.27 0.83 4.38
CA PRO A 266 34.91 1.24 4.13
C PRO A 266 34.10 1.21 5.45
N PRO A 267 33.14 2.15 5.62
CA PRO A 267 32.31 2.16 6.81
C PRO A 267 31.54 0.83 6.93
N PRO A 268 31.34 0.32 8.14
CA PRO A 268 30.53 -0.87 8.34
C PRO A 268 29.11 -0.60 7.82
N MET A 269 28.57 -1.56 7.07
CA MET A 269 27.25 -1.45 6.47
C MET A 269 26.21 -2.17 7.35
N MET A 270 25.13 -1.50 7.66
CA MET A 270 23.94 -2.13 8.21
C MET A 270 23.06 -2.60 7.08
N GLN A 271 22.79 -3.88 7.04
CA GLN A 271 21.84 -4.46 6.09
C GLN A 271 20.51 -4.71 6.78
N MET A 272 19.44 -4.22 6.17
CA MET A 272 18.08 -4.49 6.59
C MET A 272 17.32 -5.14 5.43
N VAL A 273 16.73 -6.28 5.68
CA VAL A 273 15.90 -7.01 4.71
C VAL A 273 14.48 -7.07 5.25
N ILE A 274 13.55 -6.60 4.45
CA ILE A 274 12.12 -6.67 4.76
C ILE A 274 11.45 -7.57 3.72
N SER A 275 10.65 -8.51 4.17
CA SER A 275 9.78 -9.32 3.31
C SER A 275 8.38 -9.36 3.91
N GLY A 276 7.38 -9.46 3.05
CA GLY A 276 6.00 -9.51 3.54
C GLY A 276 5.05 -10.05 2.49
N SER A 277 3.89 -10.42 2.95
CA SER A 277 2.77 -10.77 2.10
C SER A 277 1.48 -10.21 2.67
N GLY A 278 0.51 -9.97 1.80
CA GLY A 278 -0.78 -9.44 2.20
C GLY A 278 -1.91 -10.03 1.38
N LYS A 279 -3.09 -10.03 1.98
CA LYS A 279 -4.35 -10.41 1.32
C LYS A 279 -5.44 -9.43 1.70
N GLY A 280 -6.38 -9.24 0.81
CA GLY A 280 -7.45 -8.30 1.08
C GLY A 280 -8.53 -8.29 0.03
N SER A 281 -9.33 -7.25 0.07
CA SER A 281 -10.38 -6.99 -0.91
C SER A 281 -10.51 -5.49 -1.18
N SER A 282 -10.98 -5.15 -2.36
CA SER A 282 -11.27 -3.78 -2.74
C SER A 282 -12.58 -3.70 -3.53
N SER A 283 -13.26 -2.58 -3.45
CA SER A 283 -14.45 -2.30 -4.25
C SER A 283 -14.35 -0.95 -4.92
N LEU A 284 -14.61 -0.92 -6.22
CA LEU A 284 -14.56 0.26 -7.07
C LEU A 284 -15.94 0.52 -7.68
N ARG A 285 -16.51 1.68 -7.38
CA ARG A 285 -17.74 2.13 -8.03
C ARG A 285 -17.41 2.66 -9.42
N LEU A 286 -18.01 2.04 -10.44
CA LEU A 286 -17.68 2.32 -11.85
C LEU A 286 -18.20 3.70 -12.32
N ALA A 287 -19.32 4.16 -11.78
CA ALA A 287 -19.96 5.41 -12.20
C ALA A 287 -19.09 6.66 -11.96
N ASP A 288 -18.40 6.74 -10.83
CA ASP A 288 -17.59 7.89 -10.43
C ASP A 288 -16.15 7.50 -10.08
N ARG A 289 -15.76 6.27 -10.34
CA ARG A 289 -14.39 5.75 -10.14
C ARG A 289 -13.92 5.84 -8.70
N LEU A 290 -14.86 5.77 -7.77
CA LEU A 290 -14.59 5.85 -6.36
C LEU A 290 -14.23 4.49 -5.79
N GLN A 291 -13.07 4.35 -5.17
CA GLN A 291 -12.79 3.23 -4.29
C GLN A 291 -13.68 3.35 -3.04
N GLN A 292 -14.75 2.53 -2.98
CA GLN A 292 -15.73 2.61 -1.90
C GLN A 292 -15.22 2.03 -0.60
N ALA A 293 -14.55 0.90 -0.67
CA ALA A 293 -13.98 0.22 0.47
C ALA A 293 -12.77 -0.61 0.06
N SER A 294 -11.82 -0.74 0.97
CA SER A 294 -10.76 -1.73 0.85
C SER A 294 -10.39 -2.25 2.23
N ARG A 295 -9.94 -3.50 2.26
CA ARG A 295 -9.36 -4.14 3.43
C ARG A 295 -8.10 -4.83 2.98
N LEU A 296 -7.05 -4.73 3.79
CA LEU A 296 -5.77 -5.38 3.53
C LEU A 296 -5.18 -5.82 4.87
N SER A 297 -4.89 -7.11 4.98
CA SER A 297 -4.13 -7.67 6.10
C SER A 297 -2.76 -8.09 5.58
N MET A 298 -1.71 -7.66 6.24
CA MET A 298 -0.32 -7.89 5.86
C MET A 298 0.46 -8.47 7.03
N ASN A 299 1.35 -9.40 6.72
CA ASN A 299 2.39 -9.85 7.62
C ASN A 299 3.74 -9.48 7.02
N MET A 300 4.57 -8.83 7.80
CA MET A 300 5.91 -8.40 7.39
C MET A 300 6.95 -8.92 8.37
N LYS A 301 8.09 -9.32 7.82
CA LYS A 301 9.27 -9.72 8.58
C LYS A 301 10.42 -8.81 8.19
N MET A 302 11.10 -8.29 9.18
CA MET A 302 12.28 -7.47 9.00
C MET A 302 13.44 -8.12 9.74
N THR A 303 14.57 -8.20 9.07
CA THR A 303 15.82 -8.64 9.65
C THR A 303 16.82 -7.51 9.51
N MET A 304 17.47 -7.15 10.63
CA MET A 304 18.49 -6.12 10.65
C MET A 304 19.73 -6.69 11.35
N ASN A 305 20.86 -6.65 10.67
CA ASN A 305 22.14 -7.05 11.23
C ASN A 305 22.80 -5.82 11.87
N GLY A 306 23.08 -5.90 13.17
CA GLY A 306 23.73 -4.84 13.94
C GLY A 306 25.27 -4.94 13.94
N PRO A 307 25.97 -3.89 14.42
CA PRO A 307 27.43 -3.82 14.42
C PRO A 307 28.12 -4.83 15.36
N ASP A 308 27.44 -5.28 16.42
CA ASP A 308 28.01 -6.19 17.44
C ASP A 308 27.65 -7.66 17.19
N ASN A 309 27.51 -8.05 15.93
CA ASN A 309 26.99 -9.38 15.55
C ASN A 309 25.63 -9.71 16.19
N GLY A 310 24.86 -8.69 16.57
CA GLY A 310 23.47 -8.84 16.97
C GLY A 310 22.56 -8.80 15.74
N ARG A 311 21.54 -9.65 15.73
CA ARG A 311 20.53 -9.71 14.69
C ARG A 311 19.19 -9.36 15.30
N MET A 312 18.62 -8.26 14.88
CA MET A 312 17.26 -7.87 15.25
C MET A 312 16.26 -8.47 14.24
N LEU A 313 15.31 -9.21 14.75
CA LEU A 313 14.17 -9.74 14.02
C LEU A 313 12.93 -8.99 14.45
N MET A 314 12.19 -8.49 13.49
CA MET A 314 10.92 -7.80 13.72
C MET A 314 9.83 -8.47 12.88
N GLU A 315 8.75 -8.81 13.52
CA GLU A 315 7.53 -9.28 12.86
C GLU A 315 6.43 -8.23 13.06
N MET A 316 5.75 -7.86 12.00
CA MET A 316 4.67 -6.89 12.04
C MET A 316 3.44 -7.45 11.33
N ASP A 317 2.35 -7.55 12.07
CA ASP A 317 1.01 -7.79 11.54
C ASP A 317 0.31 -6.44 11.38
N MET A 318 -0.23 -6.16 10.22
CA MET A 318 -0.91 -4.91 9.92
C MET A 318 -2.26 -5.19 9.28
N ASP A 319 -3.31 -4.59 9.82
CA ASP A 319 -4.65 -4.55 9.24
C ASP A 319 -4.99 -3.11 8.85
N MET A 320 -5.39 -2.93 7.61
CA MET A 320 -5.79 -1.64 7.05
C MET A 320 -7.18 -1.75 6.46
N GLN A 321 -8.04 -0.80 6.79
CA GLN A 321 -9.37 -0.65 6.22
C GLN A 321 -9.51 0.76 5.67
N SER A 322 -10.09 0.90 4.50
CA SER A 322 -10.42 2.21 3.96
C SER A 322 -11.86 2.30 3.49
N LYS A 323 -12.41 3.50 3.59
CA LYS A 323 -13.78 3.82 3.19
C LYS A 323 -13.79 5.14 2.42
N GLY A 324 -14.25 5.08 1.17
CA GLY A 324 -14.32 6.24 0.31
C GLY A 324 -15.74 6.78 0.18
N GLU A 325 -15.86 8.08 0.12
CA GLU A 325 -17.10 8.79 -0.16
C GLU A 325 -16.88 9.92 -1.18
N SER A 326 -17.87 10.14 -2.00
CA SER A 326 -17.90 11.27 -2.92
C SER A 326 -18.46 12.47 -2.17
N LEU A 327 -17.70 13.57 -2.16
CA LEU A 327 -18.16 14.81 -1.55
C LEU A 327 -18.94 15.62 -2.58
N ALA A 328 -20.09 16.15 -2.18
CA ALA A 328 -20.87 17.02 -3.03
C ALA A 328 -20.03 18.26 -3.43
N LYS A 329 -20.17 18.68 -4.69
CA LYS A 329 -19.56 19.93 -5.16
C LYS A 329 -20.07 21.07 -4.24
N PRO A 330 -19.19 21.90 -3.64
CA PRO A 330 -19.66 23.05 -2.88
C PRO A 330 -20.63 23.85 -3.74
N ALA A 331 -21.84 24.12 -3.24
CA ALA A 331 -22.78 24.96 -3.94
C ALA A 331 -22.06 26.27 -4.30
N ALA A 332 -22.04 26.63 -5.58
CA ALA A 332 -21.45 27.89 -6.01
C ALA A 332 -22.10 29.00 -5.19
N LYS A 333 -21.32 29.70 -4.37
CA LYS A 333 -21.81 30.87 -3.65
C LYS A 333 -22.37 31.82 -4.73
N LYS A 334 -23.70 32.00 -4.77
CA LYS A 334 -24.30 33.05 -5.55
C LYS A 334 -23.64 34.32 -5.06
N LYS A 335 -22.88 34.99 -5.95
CA LYS A 335 -22.43 36.37 -5.68
C LYS A 335 -23.67 37.23 -5.46
N PRO A 336 -23.68 38.07 -4.43
CA PRO A 336 -24.75 38.99 -4.19
C PRO A 336 -24.88 39.99 -5.33
#